data_5f907d3bfa36e6320a5c843490741c34
#
_entry.id   5f907d3bfa36e6320a5c843490741c34
#
_cell.length_a   1.000
_cell.length_b   1.000
_cell.length_c   1.000
_cell.angle_alpha   90.00
_cell.angle_beta   90.00
_cell.angle_gamma   90.00
#
_symmetry.space_group_name_H-M   'P 1'
#
loop_
_entity.id
_entity.type
_entity.pdbx_description
1 polymer ?
#
loop_
_entity_poly.entity_id
_entity_poly.type
_entity_poly.pdbx_seq_one_letter_code
_entity_poly.pdbx_strand_id
1 'polypeptide(L)'
;MPKITLFTSNNIRHNYLINFLSKLTKNLYVIQESKTIFPGLNSDNYNNKIIFNYFQKVEWAQKKIFNNSSLEINKTIKLLPLKMGDLKYIKIKEFSEYFKSDLYIVFGSSLIKGEILKFLKNKKAINIHMGISPY
;
A
#
# COMPACT_ATOMS: atom_id res chain seq x y z
N MET A 1 21.06 2.48 8.67
CA MET A 1 19.59 2.61 8.50
C MET A 1 19.07 1.35 7.83
N PRO A 2 17.99 0.74 8.30
CA PRO A 2 17.45 -0.48 7.74
C PRO A 2 16.93 -0.26 6.32
N LYS A 3 16.98 -1.30 5.48
CA LYS A 3 16.24 -1.35 4.22
C LYS A 3 14.79 -1.73 4.52
N ILE A 4 13.84 -1.04 3.89
CA ILE A 4 12.42 -1.26 4.13
C ILE A 4 11.73 -1.64 2.82
N THR A 5 10.88 -2.67 2.85
CA THR A 5 9.93 -2.95 1.76
C THR A 5 8.52 -2.69 2.25
N LEU A 6 7.80 -1.84 1.53
CA LEU A 6 6.40 -1.48 1.79
C LEU A 6 5.50 -2.03 0.67
N PHE A 7 4.50 -2.82 1.05
CA PHE A 7 3.40 -3.25 0.18
C PHE A 7 2.20 -2.35 0.46
N THR A 8 1.74 -1.60 -0.54
CA THR A 8 0.73 -0.56 -0.32
C THR A 8 -0.11 -0.27 -1.57
N SER A 9 -0.97 0.72 -1.49
CA SER A 9 -1.70 1.25 -2.63
C SER A 9 -1.44 2.75 -2.83
N ASN A 10 -2.15 3.39 -3.76
CA ASN A 10 -1.90 4.78 -4.17
C ASN A 10 -2.85 5.82 -3.54
N ASN A 11 -3.49 5.50 -2.42
CA ASN A 11 -4.31 6.48 -1.69
C ASN A 11 -3.46 7.53 -0.98
N ILE A 12 -4.07 8.67 -0.67
CA ILE A 12 -3.44 9.82 0.02
C ILE A 12 -2.68 9.37 1.28
N ARG A 13 -3.32 8.60 2.16
CA ARG A 13 -2.68 8.09 3.39
C ARG A 13 -1.50 7.14 3.12
N HIS A 14 -1.54 6.41 2.02
CA HIS A 14 -0.47 5.49 1.63
C HIS A 14 0.72 6.27 1.07
N ASN A 15 0.47 7.27 0.23
CA ASN A 15 1.50 8.19 -0.25
C ASN A 15 2.16 8.94 0.91
N TYR A 16 1.38 9.37 1.90
CA TYR A 16 1.90 9.98 3.12
C TYR A 16 2.87 9.03 3.85
N LEU A 17 2.50 7.75 4.01
CA LEU A 17 3.38 6.76 4.65
C LEU A 17 4.66 6.53 3.84
N ILE A 18 4.57 6.45 2.50
CA ILE A 18 5.77 6.33 1.64
C ILE A 18 6.70 7.53 1.87
N ASN A 19 6.17 8.75 1.78
CA ASN A 19 6.94 9.96 1.98
C ASN A 19 7.57 10.02 3.39
N PHE A 20 6.84 9.61 4.41
CA PHE A 20 7.33 9.54 5.79
C PHE A 20 8.47 8.52 5.93
N LEU A 21 8.29 7.29 5.45
CA LEU A 21 9.30 6.24 5.53
C LEU A 21 10.55 6.59 4.71
N SER A 22 10.42 7.29 3.60
CA SER A 22 11.56 7.71 2.77
C SER A 22 12.52 8.66 3.50
N LYS A 23 12.04 9.33 4.54
CA LYS A 23 12.88 10.19 5.42
C LYS A 23 13.61 9.38 6.51
N LEU A 24 13.13 8.17 6.80
CA LEU A 24 13.68 7.31 7.87
C LEU A 24 14.67 6.25 7.37
N THR A 25 14.77 6.04 6.05
CA THR A 25 15.68 5.05 5.46
C THR A 25 16.37 5.62 4.22
N LYS A 26 17.50 5.02 3.86
CA LYS A 26 18.19 5.32 2.59
C LYS A 26 17.74 4.43 1.43
N ASN A 27 17.02 3.34 1.72
CA ASN A 27 16.57 2.36 0.75
C ASN A 27 15.15 1.92 1.08
N LEU A 28 14.16 2.56 0.44
CA LEU A 28 12.75 2.24 0.52
C LEU A 28 12.30 1.58 -0.79
N TYR A 29 11.97 0.31 -0.71
CA TYR A 29 11.38 -0.44 -1.80
C TYR A 29 9.86 -0.42 -1.64
N VAL A 30 9.15 0.10 -2.64
CA VAL A 30 7.69 0.24 -2.59
C VAL A 30 7.07 -0.61 -3.69
N ILE A 31 6.28 -1.60 -3.29
CA ILE A 31 5.40 -2.34 -4.20
C ILE A 31 4.01 -1.72 -4.05
N GLN A 32 3.64 -0.88 -5.02
CA GLN A 32 2.43 -0.08 -4.98
C GLN A 32 1.39 -0.58 -5.96
N GLU A 33 0.29 -1.07 -5.45
CA GLU A 33 -0.90 -1.37 -6.25
C GLU A 33 -1.72 -0.11 -6.46
N SER A 34 -2.00 0.20 -7.73
CA SER A 34 -2.71 1.43 -8.10
C SER A 34 -4.15 1.15 -8.51
N LYS A 35 -5.06 1.99 -8.01
CA LYS A 35 -6.42 2.18 -8.50
C LYS A 35 -6.48 3.53 -9.22
N THR A 36 -7.15 3.56 -10.35
CA THR A 36 -7.34 4.82 -11.11
C THR A 36 -8.37 5.72 -10.45
N ILE A 37 -9.39 5.12 -9.82
CA ILE A 37 -10.46 5.82 -9.10
C ILE A 37 -10.65 5.13 -7.75
N PHE A 38 -10.72 5.90 -6.67
CA PHE A 38 -10.98 5.39 -5.32
C PHE A 38 -12.48 5.55 -4.97
N PRO A 39 -13.11 4.51 -4.39
CA PRO A 39 -12.60 3.20 -3.96
C PRO A 39 -12.39 2.18 -5.07
N GLY A 40 -12.53 2.58 -6.31
CA GLY A 40 -12.57 1.79 -7.54
C GLY A 40 -13.97 1.78 -8.13
N LEU A 41 -14.07 1.62 -9.44
CA LEU A 41 -15.34 1.49 -10.15
C LEU A 41 -15.93 0.09 -9.91
N ASN A 42 -16.47 -0.16 -8.72
CA ASN A 42 -17.43 -1.24 -8.52
C ASN A 42 -18.82 -0.61 -8.58
N SER A 43 -19.52 -0.89 -9.65
CA SER A 43 -20.85 -0.33 -9.95
C SER A 43 -21.82 -0.44 -8.78
N ASP A 44 -21.77 -1.52 -8.02
CA ASP A 44 -22.69 -1.79 -6.94
C ASP A 44 -22.52 -0.87 -5.72
N ASN A 45 -21.29 -0.43 -5.45
CA ASN A 45 -21.00 0.47 -4.33
C ASN A 45 -21.40 1.92 -4.62
N TYR A 46 -21.37 2.35 -5.89
CA TYR A 46 -21.75 3.72 -6.27
C TYR A 46 -23.28 3.92 -6.36
N ASN A 47 -24.02 2.84 -6.58
CA ASN A 47 -25.49 2.90 -6.63
C ASN A 47 -26.11 2.98 -5.22
N ASN A 48 -25.35 2.71 -4.16
CA ASN A 48 -25.80 2.83 -2.80
C ASN A 48 -25.42 4.20 -2.21
N LYS A 49 -26.40 5.10 -2.06
CA LYS A 49 -26.20 6.45 -1.53
C LYS A 49 -25.52 6.50 -0.17
N ILE A 50 -25.77 5.51 0.70
CA ILE A 50 -25.16 5.44 2.03
C ILE A 50 -23.67 5.16 1.90
N ILE A 51 -23.29 4.18 1.08
CA ILE A 51 -21.90 3.80 0.82
C ILE A 51 -21.16 4.95 0.14
N PHE A 52 -21.77 5.58 -0.86
CA PHE A 52 -21.22 6.74 -1.53
C PHE A 52 -20.92 7.89 -0.55
N ASN A 53 -21.91 8.27 0.28
CA ASN A 53 -21.74 9.33 1.29
C ASN A 53 -20.65 8.99 2.32
N TYR A 54 -20.54 7.72 2.72
CA TYR A 54 -19.46 7.26 3.59
C TYR A 54 -18.10 7.48 2.98
N PHE A 55 -17.89 7.05 1.73
CA PHE A 55 -16.60 7.23 1.05
C PHE A 55 -16.27 8.70 0.78
N GLN A 56 -17.24 9.54 0.49
CA GLN A 56 -17.05 11.00 0.40
C GLN A 56 -16.48 11.58 1.71
N LYS A 57 -17.05 11.18 2.85
CA LYS A 57 -16.55 11.61 4.17
C LYS A 57 -15.14 11.09 4.44
N VAL A 58 -14.87 9.82 4.11
CA VAL A 58 -13.53 9.23 4.25
C VAL A 58 -12.51 9.98 3.41
N GLU A 59 -12.83 10.27 2.15
CA GLU A 59 -11.94 11.02 1.25
C GLU A 59 -11.68 12.44 1.77
N TRP A 60 -12.72 13.13 2.21
CA TRP A 60 -12.59 14.46 2.82
C TRP A 60 -11.69 14.43 4.05
N ALA A 61 -11.90 13.47 4.96
CA ALA A 61 -11.11 13.33 6.17
C ALA A 61 -9.63 13.03 5.84
N GLN A 62 -9.38 12.14 4.87
CA GLN A 62 -8.02 11.84 4.43
C GLN A 62 -7.30 13.07 3.85
N LYS A 63 -7.99 13.85 3.00
CA LYS A 63 -7.43 15.08 2.45
C LYS A 63 -7.07 16.08 3.55
N LYS A 64 -7.93 16.21 4.57
CA LYS A 64 -7.72 17.10 5.71
C LYS A 64 -6.55 16.65 6.60
N ILE A 65 -6.49 15.35 6.93
CA ILE A 65 -5.50 14.80 7.87
C ILE A 65 -4.12 14.70 7.21
N PHE A 66 -4.07 14.25 5.96
CA PHE A 66 -2.81 13.96 5.26
C PHE A 66 -2.41 15.06 4.27
N ASN A 67 -3.02 16.24 4.36
CA ASN A 67 -2.72 17.42 3.53
C ASN A 67 -2.66 17.12 2.03
N ASN A 68 -3.57 16.28 1.53
CA ASN A 68 -3.64 15.85 0.13
C ASN A 68 -2.31 15.30 -0.43
N SER A 69 -1.57 14.55 0.40
CA SER A 69 -0.24 14.06 0.06
C SER A 69 -0.19 13.30 -1.26
N SER A 70 0.55 13.84 -2.22
CA SER A 70 0.99 13.14 -3.41
C SER A 70 2.26 12.34 -3.12
N LEU A 71 2.58 11.38 -3.99
CA LEU A 71 3.82 10.65 -3.89
C LEU A 71 5.01 11.53 -4.32
N GLU A 72 5.96 11.72 -3.41
CA GLU A 72 7.19 12.47 -3.65
C GLU A 72 8.32 11.51 -4.02
N ILE A 73 8.53 11.30 -5.32
CA ILE A 73 9.61 10.43 -5.79
C ILE A 73 10.96 11.10 -5.54
N ASN A 74 11.84 10.38 -4.87
CA ASN A 74 13.22 10.78 -4.61
C ASN A 74 14.17 9.58 -4.76
N LYS A 75 15.49 9.84 -4.66
CA LYS A 75 16.53 8.80 -4.85
C LYS A 75 16.49 7.65 -3.82
N THR A 76 15.78 7.82 -2.72
CA THR A 76 15.61 6.79 -1.69
C THR A 76 14.57 5.75 -2.08
N ILE A 77 13.59 6.12 -2.91
CA ILE A 77 12.44 5.29 -3.25
C ILE A 77 12.70 4.52 -4.53
N LYS A 78 12.58 3.19 -4.46
CA LYS A 78 12.48 2.30 -5.62
C LYS A 78 11.05 1.80 -5.71
N LEU A 79 10.30 2.28 -6.69
CA LEU A 79 8.90 2.02 -6.88
C LEU A 79 8.67 0.92 -7.92
N LEU A 80 7.91 -0.12 -7.54
CA LEU A 80 7.31 -1.11 -8.44
C LEU A 80 5.81 -0.86 -8.49
N PRO A 81 5.30 -0.18 -9.52
CA PRO A 81 3.86 0.03 -9.68
C PRO A 81 3.19 -1.21 -10.24
N LEU A 82 2.04 -1.57 -9.68
CA LEU A 82 1.22 -2.69 -10.11
C LEU A 82 -0.23 -2.26 -10.26
N LYS A 83 -0.97 -2.97 -11.10
CA LYS A 83 -2.42 -2.89 -11.09
C LYS A 83 -2.97 -3.53 -9.81
N MET A 84 -3.99 -2.95 -9.22
CA MET A 84 -4.66 -3.50 -8.04
C MET A 84 -5.12 -4.95 -8.28
N GLY A 85 -4.67 -5.85 -7.41
CA GLY A 85 -4.94 -7.28 -7.47
C GLY A 85 -3.87 -8.11 -8.19
N ASP A 86 -2.85 -7.49 -8.82
CA ASP A 86 -1.79 -8.21 -9.54
C ASP A 86 -0.67 -8.71 -8.62
N LEU A 87 -0.63 -8.23 -7.37
CA LEU A 87 0.36 -8.67 -6.39
C LEU A 87 0.42 -10.20 -6.21
N LYS A 88 -0.71 -10.89 -6.35
CA LYS A 88 -0.79 -12.35 -6.26
C LYS A 88 -0.06 -13.11 -7.39
N TYR A 89 0.28 -12.44 -8.49
CA TYR A 89 0.98 -13.04 -9.64
C TYR A 89 2.49 -12.81 -9.60
N ILE A 90 2.97 -11.94 -8.71
CA ILE A 90 4.40 -11.66 -8.57
C ILE A 90 5.12 -12.89 -8.00
N LYS A 91 6.24 -13.24 -8.62
CA LYS A 91 7.17 -14.24 -8.11
C LYS A 91 8.37 -13.55 -7.49
N ILE A 92 8.73 -13.94 -6.28
CA ILE A 92 9.81 -13.34 -5.49
C ILE A 92 11.13 -13.31 -6.28
N LYS A 93 11.44 -14.37 -7.01
CA LYS A 93 12.67 -14.47 -7.79
C LYS A 93 12.80 -13.42 -8.90
N GLU A 94 11.68 -12.98 -9.48
CA GLU A 94 11.64 -12.01 -10.58
C GLU A 94 11.89 -10.59 -10.09
N PHE A 95 11.53 -10.32 -8.83
CA PHE A 95 11.66 -9.03 -8.18
C PHE A 95 12.52 -9.11 -6.92
N SER A 96 13.57 -9.94 -6.95
CA SER A 96 14.35 -10.32 -5.77
C SER A 96 14.91 -9.12 -4.99
N GLU A 97 15.15 -7.99 -5.64
CA GLU A 97 15.64 -6.78 -4.98
C GLU A 97 14.65 -6.25 -3.93
N TYR A 98 13.34 -6.32 -4.22
CA TYR A 98 12.27 -5.89 -3.31
C TYR A 98 12.08 -6.84 -2.12
N PHE A 99 12.67 -8.01 -2.16
CA PHE A 99 12.56 -9.05 -1.14
C PHE A 99 13.86 -9.27 -0.34
N LYS A 100 14.80 -8.30 -0.41
CA LYS A 100 16.09 -8.30 0.34
C LYS A 100 16.17 -7.16 1.35
N SER A 101 15.07 -6.87 2.04
CA SER A 101 15.00 -5.84 3.06
C SER A 101 15.08 -6.40 4.47
N ASP A 102 15.42 -5.52 5.42
CA ASP A 102 15.48 -5.84 6.85
C ASP A 102 14.09 -5.83 7.48
N LEU A 103 13.20 -4.97 6.98
CA LEU A 103 11.84 -4.78 7.47
C LEU A 103 10.83 -4.82 6.32
N TYR A 104 9.71 -5.48 6.56
CA TYR A 104 8.59 -5.57 5.64
C TYR A 104 7.34 -5.00 6.29
N ILE A 105 6.65 -4.09 5.58
CA ILE A 105 5.42 -3.45 6.04
C ILE A 105 4.35 -3.67 4.99
N VAL A 106 3.15 -4.01 5.44
CA VAL A 106 1.95 -4.14 4.60
C VAL A 106 0.93 -3.11 5.06
N PHE A 107 0.49 -2.23 4.16
CA PHE A 107 -0.52 -1.22 4.45
C PHE A 107 -1.41 -0.93 3.25
N GLY A 108 -2.61 -1.48 3.24
CA GLY A 108 -3.63 -1.20 2.23
C GLY A 108 -3.35 -1.79 0.85
N SER A 109 -2.58 -2.87 0.76
CA SER A 109 -2.47 -3.70 -0.44
C SER A 109 -3.72 -4.57 -0.63
N SER A 110 -3.86 -5.17 -1.81
CA SER A 110 -4.84 -6.23 -2.03
C SER A 110 -4.52 -7.48 -1.20
N LEU A 111 -5.43 -8.45 -1.23
CA LEU A 111 -5.25 -9.71 -0.48
C LEU A 111 -4.00 -10.45 -0.93
N ILE A 112 -3.02 -10.54 -0.04
CA ILE A 112 -1.76 -11.25 -0.27
C ILE A 112 -1.95 -12.75 -0.07
N LYS A 113 -1.53 -13.54 -1.04
CA LYS A 113 -1.62 -15.02 -1.04
C LYS A 113 -0.32 -15.67 -1.49
N GLY A 114 -0.28 -17.00 -1.41
CA GLY A 114 0.76 -17.84 -2.02
C GLY A 114 2.16 -17.60 -1.46
N GLU A 115 3.15 -17.51 -2.34
CA GLU A 115 4.56 -17.41 -2.03
C GLU A 115 4.88 -16.16 -1.19
N ILE A 116 4.32 -15.00 -1.58
CA ILE A 116 4.54 -13.74 -0.88
C ILE A 116 4.01 -13.80 0.55
N LEU A 117 2.82 -14.38 0.77
CA LEU A 117 2.28 -14.52 2.13
C LEU A 117 3.17 -15.38 3.01
N LYS A 118 3.65 -16.52 2.50
CA LYS A 118 4.59 -17.39 3.23
C LYS A 118 5.88 -16.66 3.58
N PHE A 119 6.43 -15.94 2.62
CA PHE A 119 7.63 -15.12 2.80
C PHE A 119 7.43 -14.06 3.89
N LEU A 120 6.36 -13.26 3.80
CA LEU A 120 6.08 -12.18 4.76
C LEU A 120 5.84 -12.70 6.18
N LYS A 121 5.17 -13.85 6.33
CA LYS A 121 5.03 -14.53 7.64
C LYS A 121 6.38 -14.93 8.21
N ASN A 122 7.26 -15.54 7.41
CA ASN A 122 8.60 -15.95 7.84
C ASN A 122 9.47 -14.74 8.22
N LYS A 123 9.30 -13.62 7.54
CA LYS A 123 9.99 -12.36 7.82
C LYS A 123 9.35 -11.54 8.95
N LYS A 124 8.26 -12.03 9.55
CA LYS A 124 7.51 -11.34 10.62
C LYS A 124 7.11 -9.91 10.19
N ALA A 125 6.58 -9.78 8.98
CA ALA A 125 6.17 -8.49 8.42
C ALA A 125 5.13 -7.81 9.31
N ILE A 126 5.21 -6.49 9.41
CA ILE A 126 4.23 -5.66 10.11
C ILE A 126 3.04 -5.41 9.19
N ASN A 127 1.85 -5.78 9.63
CA ASN A 127 0.60 -5.46 8.93
C ASN A 127 -0.10 -4.29 9.64
N ILE A 128 -0.19 -3.16 8.96
CA ILE A 128 -0.97 -2.01 9.42
C ILE A 128 -2.37 -2.16 8.84
N HIS A 129 -3.32 -2.49 9.70
CA HIS A 129 -4.71 -2.71 9.33
C HIS A 129 -5.63 -1.69 10.01
N MET A 130 -6.55 -1.11 9.23
CA MET A 130 -7.56 -0.21 9.79
C MET A 130 -8.80 -1.01 10.18
N GLY A 131 -9.13 -0.95 11.44
CA GLY A 131 -10.24 -1.68 12.04
C GLY A 131 -9.78 -2.84 12.90
N ILE A 132 -10.74 -3.46 13.56
CA ILE A 132 -10.51 -4.62 14.44
C ILE A 132 -10.44 -5.88 13.56
N SER A 133 -9.28 -6.51 13.49
CA SER A 133 -9.17 -7.83 12.90
C SER A 133 -9.75 -8.86 13.88
N PRO A 134 -10.47 -9.88 13.41
CA PRO A 134 -10.57 -10.40 12.04
C PRO A 134 -11.84 -10.01 11.27
N TYR A 135 -12.49 -8.92 11.55
CA TYR A 135 -13.77 -8.49 10.94
C TYR A 135 -13.58 -7.67 9.67
#